data_be91913cedd0d3cf5051bb8425be6d5f
#
_entry.id   be91913cedd0d3cf5051bb8425be6d5f
#
_cell.length_a   1.000
_cell.length_b   1.000
_cell.length_c   1.000
_cell.angle_alpha   90.00
_cell.angle_beta   90.00
_cell.angle_gamma   90.00
#
_symmetry.space_group_name_H-M   'P 1'
#
loop_
_entity.id
_entity.type
_entity.pdbx_description
1 polymer ?
#
loop_
_entity_poly.entity_id
_entity_poly.type
_entity_poly.pdbx_seq_one_letter_code
_entity_poly.pdbx_strand_id
1 'polypeptide(L)'
;MDYLNHVLGIDVTHVDDIPVSMPNYIYDRYRLEKVKLNNKNAVFVFPKTEMDSISAVKKHISRIEQAESAPAVLVPDHLTYRQKEYLLRNHIPFIVDGKQIYLPFMAVYLQERGTGEKQEFADLLPSAQVLLLHFIYHGCGEMLASDAAQDLGFTSTSISRACRQLETMKLIQTEKRGIQKVILSDKSPKELFEEARDRLLNPVKRTIFVPKAEIKEDLLLSGYTALSEYTMINPPAVEYYAAGSVAAWEKGSSTRLHDPDDQCAVELWRYDPRKLASDGCVDRLSLSLALCNDNNERIEDAVDEMLAGVWSEIDGKRN
;
A
#
# COMPACT_ATOMS: atom_id res chain seq x y z
N MET A 1 14.06 -22.93 5.85
CA MET A 1 15.43 -22.39 6.11
C MET A 1 16.45 -22.78 5.04
N ASP A 2 16.12 -23.71 4.16
CA ASP A 2 16.95 -24.07 3.00
C ASP A 2 17.14 -22.90 2.02
N TYR A 3 16.25 -21.90 2.08
CA TYR A 3 16.30 -20.72 1.22
C TYR A 3 17.59 -19.88 1.42
N LEU A 4 18.01 -19.67 2.68
CA LEU A 4 19.26 -18.95 2.96
C LEU A 4 20.49 -19.69 2.43
N ASN A 5 20.53 -20.99 2.61
CA ASN A 5 21.63 -21.80 2.10
C ASN A 5 21.62 -21.86 0.57
N HIS A 6 20.46 -22.10 -0.03
CA HIS A 6 20.32 -22.22 -1.48
C HIS A 6 20.66 -20.92 -2.23
N VAL A 7 20.25 -19.76 -1.69
CA VAL A 7 20.38 -18.46 -2.37
C VAL A 7 21.69 -17.75 -2.04
N LEU A 8 22.19 -17.88 -0.80
CA LEU A 8 23.33 -17.14 -0.30
C LEU A 8 24.52 -18.02 0.09
N GLY A 9 24.37 -19.35 0.10
CA GLY A 9 25.39 -20.22 0.66
C GLY A 9 25.62 -19.99 2.16
N ILE A 10 24.62 -19.48 2.87
CA ILE A 10 24.71 -19.26 4.31
C ILE A 10 24.19 -20.50 5.04
N ASP A 11 25.05 -21.16 5.77
CA ASP A 11 24.65 -22.26 6.63
C ASP A 11 23.95 -21.73 7.87
N VAL A 12 22.73 -22.25 8.12
CA VAL A 12 21.94 -21.96 9.30
C VAL A 12 22.05 -23.13 10.26
N THR A 13 22.69 -22.91 11.39
CA THR A 13 22.77 -23.92 12.45
C THR A 13 21.94 -23.44 13.64
N HIS A 14 20.98 -24.25 14.06
CA HIS A 14 20.19 -23.98 15.26
C HIS A 14 21.07 -24.23 16.49
N VAL A 15 20.93 -23.35 17.48
CA VAL A 15 21.62 -23.45 18.77
C VAL A 15 20.57 -23.80 19.81
N ASP A 16 20.74 -24.91 20.49
CA ASP A 16 19.78 -25.43 21.51
C ASP A 16 19.73 -24.60 22.82
N ASP A 17 20.28 -23.41 22.81
CA ASP A 17 20.25 -22.53 23.98
C ASP A 17 18.89 -21.88 24.13
N ILE A 18 18.34 -21.94 25.35
CA ILE A 18 17.13 -21.25 25.74
C ILE A 18 17.38 -19.73 25.64
N PRO A 19 16.49 -18.97 24.97
CA PRO A 19 16.59 -17.50 24.96
C PRO A 19 16.65 -16.94 26.37
N VAL A 20 17.43 -15.87 26.57
CA VAL A 20 17.51 -15.15 27.86
C VAL A 20 16.10 -14.75 28.29
N SER A 21 15.83 -14.79 29.61
CA SER A 21 14.53 -14.42 30.18
C SER A 21 14.08 -13.05 29.69
N MET A 22 12.99 -13.02 28.93
CA MET A 22 12.37 -11.81 28.37
C MET A 22 10.99 -11.57 28.95
N PRO A 23 10.46 -10.35 28.85
CA PRO A 23 9.09 -10.08 29.24
C PRO A 23 8.08 -10.97 28.52
N ASN A 24 7.03 -11.40 29.24
CA ASN A 24 6.02 -12.33 28.70
C ASN A 24 5.40 -11.85 27.38
N TYR A 25 5.18 -10.53 27.21
CA TYR A 25 4.60 -9.98 25.99
C TYR A 25 5.42 -10.26 24.71
N ILE A 26 6.75 -10.52 24.84
CA ILE A 26 7.58 -10.95 23.71
C ILE A 26 7.26 -12.41 23.36
N TYR A 27 7.21 -13.29 24.36
CA TYR A 27 6.89 -14.70 24.13
C TYR A 27 5.45 -14.93 23.68
N ASP A 28 4.51 -14.08 24.10
CA ASP A 28 3.13 -14.14 23.65
C ASP A 28 3.00 -13.85 22.16
N ARG A 29 3.81 -12.93 21.64
CA ARG A 29 3.76 -12.45 20.24
C ARG A 29 4.71 -13.16 19.29
N TYR A 30 5.84 -13.65 19.79
CA TYR A 30 6.91 -14.21 18.96
C TYR A 30 7.38 -15.57 19.47
N ARG A 31 7.77 -16.41 18.51
CA ARG A 31 8.61 -17.57 18.77
C ARG A 31 10.04 -17.17 18.44
N LEU A 32 10.97 -17.40 19.36
CA LEU A 32 12.37 -17.03 19.21
C LEU A 32 13.23 -18.28 19.02
N GLU A 33 14.17 -18.24 18.10
CA GLU A 33 15.13 -19.31 17.87
C GLU A 33 16.54 -18.71 17.73
N LYS A 34 17.49 -19.19 18.53
CA LYS A 34 18.91 -18.83 18.38
C LYS A 34 19.52 -19.61 17.24
N VAL A 35 20.22 -18.91 16.37
CA VAL A 35 20.85 -19.49 15.18
C VAL A 35 22.25 -18.94 14.99
N LYS A 36 23.10 -19.72 14.30
CA LYS A 36 24.33 -19.23 13.69
C LYS A 36 24.15 -19.15 12.19
N LEU A 37 24.37 -17.99 11.64
CA LEU A 37 24.46 -17.71 10.21
C LEU A 37 25.94 -17.74 9.82
N ASN A 38 26.43 -18.87 9.30
CA ASN A 38 27.84 -19.19 9.23
C ASN A 38 28.49 -19.05 10.64
N ASN A 39 29.34 -18.04 10.84
CA ASN A 39 29.99 -17.77 12.11
C ASN A 39 29.37 -16.63 12.94
N LYS A 40 28.25 -16.07 12.55
CA LYS A 40 27.58 -14.95 13.26
C LYS A 40 26.35 -15.44 14.01
N ASN A 41 26.29 -15.17 15.31
CA ASN A 41 25.10 -15.44 16.10
C ASN A 41 23.98 -14.47 15.69
N ALA A 42 22.74 -14.97 15.63
CA ALA A 42 21.55 -14.20 15.40
C ALA A 42 20.35 -14.83 16.12
N VAL A 43 19.26 -14.10 16.26
CA VAL A 43 17.99 -14.61 16.82
C VAL A 43 16.93 -14.47 15.73
N PHE A 44 16.32 -15.58 15.34
CA PHE A 44 15.16 -15.57 14.48
C PHE A 44 13.90 -15.31 15.29
N VAL A 45 13.10 -14.35 14.82
CA VAL A 45 11.89 -13.85 15.48
C VAL A 45 10.70 -14.15 14.58
N PHE A 46 9.93 -15.18 14.93
CA PHE A 46 8.76 -15.62 14.17
C PHE A 46 7.49 -15.03 14.81
N PRO A 47 6.74 -14.15 14.11
CA PRO A 47 5.45 -13.68 14.59
C PRO A 47 4.47 -14.85 14.76
N LYS A 48 3.73 -14.91 15.87
CA LYS A 48 2.70 -15.94 16.10
C LYS A 48 1.34 -15.55 15.55
N THR A 49 1.14 -14.24 15.33
CA THR A 49 -0.07 -13.63 14.75
C THR A 49 0.33 -12.59 13.72
N GLU A 50 -0.62 -12.10 12.96
CA GLU A 50 -0.38 -10.94 12.08
C GLU A 50 0.17 -9.75 12.87
N MET A 51 1.06 -8.99 12.25
CA MET A 51 1.69 -7.84 12.86
C MET A 51 0.77 -6.63 12.78
N ASP A 52 -0.01 -6.38 13.83
CA ASP A 52 -0.98 -5.29 13.90
C ASP A 52 -0.34 -3.89 13.89
N SER A 53 0.83 -3.73 14.51
CA SER A 53 1.55 -2.46 14.57
C SER A 53 3.03 -2.66 14.28
N ILE A 54 3.46 -2.16 13.12
CA ILE A 54 4.86 -2.29 12.69
C ILE A 54 5.82 -1.43 13.53
N SER A 55 5.36 -0.32 14.13
CA SER A 55 6.16 0.53 15.01
C SER A 55 6.52 -0.18 16.32
N ALA A 56 5.61 -1.00 16.85
CA ALA A 56 5.88 -1.85 18.03
C ALA A 56 6.95 -2.90 17.74
N VAL A 57 7.00 -3.42 16.52
CA VAL A 57 8.03 -4.42 16.09
C VAL A 57 9.43 -3.88 16.29
N LYS A 58 9.70 -2.60 15.96
CA LYS A 58 11.02 -1.99 16.17
C LYS A 58 11.44 -2.03 17.64
N LYS A 59 10.54 -1.68 18.54
CA LYS A 59 10.80 -1.71 19.99
C LYS A 59 11.07 -3.14 20.49
N HIS A 60 10.28 -4.10 19.99
CA HIS A 60 10.44 -5.51 20.34
C HIS A 60 11.77 -6.08 19.82
N ILE A 61 12.11 -5.84 18.56
CA ILE A 61 13.38 -6.25 17.97
C ILE A 61 14.56 -5.68 18.75
N SER A 62 14.58 -4.35 19.01
CA SER A 62 15.66 -3.73 19.79
C SER A 62 15.76 -4.31 21.20
N ARG A 63 14.65 -4.69 21.83
CA ARG A 63 14.66 -5.33 23.15
C ARG A 63 15.27 -6.73 23.12
N ILE A 64 14.96 -7.51 22.06
CA ILE A 64 15.51 -8.85 21.84
C ILE A 64 17.03 -8.76 21.58
N GLU A 65 17.45 -7.83 20.72
CA GLU A 65 18.87 -7.60 20.41
C GLU A 65 19.69 -7.22 21.65
N GLN A 66 19.15 -6.35 22.50
CA GLN A 66 19.79 -5.97 23.75
C GLN A 66 19.92 -7.14 24.74
N ALA A 67 18.90 -7.98 24.84
CA ALA A 67 18.91 -9.11 25.77
C ALA A 67 19.85 -10.23 25.31
N GLU A 68 19.88 -10.53 24.02
CA GLU A 68 20.65 -11.63 23.44
C GLU A 68 22.05 -11.21 22.96
N SER A 69 22.35 -9.88 22.96
CA SER A 69 23.58 -9.32 22.41
C SER A 69 23.91 -9.83 20.98
N ALA A 70 22.85 -10.07 20.20
CA ALA A 70 22.93 -10.59 18.85
C ALA A 70 21.85 -9.94 17.96
N PRO A 71 22.07 -9.77 16.65
CA PRO A 71 21.06 -9.26 15.73
C PRO A 71 19.79 -10.11 15.76
N ALA A 72 18.62 -9.45 15.83
CA ALA A 72 17.34 -10.12 15.75
C ALA A 72 16.77 -9.97 14.33
N VAL A 73 16.46 -11.09 13.70
CA VAL A 73 15.97 -11.18 12.33
C VAL A 73 14.51 -11.57 12.35
N LEU A 74 13.64 -10.68 11.87
CA LEU A 74 12.21 -10.94 11.75
C LEU A 74 11.95 -11.96 10.62
N VAL A 75 11.19 -13.01 10.89
CA VAL A 75 10.88 -14.07 9.91
C VAL A 75 9.35 -14.23 9.82
N PRO A 76 8.65 -13.33 9.13
CA PRO A 76 7.22 -13.44 8.89
C PRO A 76 6.93 -14.33 7.68
N ASP A 77 5.72 -14.87 7.59
CA ASP A 77 5.25 -15.62 6.42
C ASP A 77 5.07 -14.72 5.20
N HIS A 78 4.64 -13.48 5.43
CA HIS A 78 4.49 -12.45 4.41
C HIS A 78 4.68 -11.06 5.01
N LEU A 79 4.93 -10.07 4.16
CA LEU A 79 5.00 -8.66 4.50
C LEU A 79 4.15 -7.87 3.52
N THR A 80 3.36 -6.94 4.03
CA THR A 80 2.75 -5.90 3.20
C THR A 80 3.84 -4.93 2.70
N TYR A 81 3.52 -4.17 1.67
CA TYR A 81 4.46 -3.16 1.15
C TYR A 81 4.90 -2.17 2.24
N ARG A 82 3.95 -1.67 3.06
CA ARG A 82 4.22 -0.74 4.16
C ARG A 82 5.15 -1.35 5.22
N GLN A 83 4.85 -2.56 5.64
CA GLN A 83 5.69 -3.26 6.61
C GLN A 83 7.11 -3.43 6.09
N LYS A 84 7.27 -3.83 4.83
CA LYS A 84 8.56 -3.96 4.16
C LYS A 84 9.32 -2.63 4.12
N GLU A 85 8.68 -1.56 3.63
CA GLU A 85 9.28 -0.22 3.58
C GLU A 85 9.71 0.27 4.97
N TYR A 86 8.86 0.08 5.97
CA TYR A 86 9.22 0.43 7.34
C TYR A 86 10.44 -0.34 7.85
N LEU A 87 10.49 -1.66 7.63
CA LEU A 87 11.62 -2.49 8.04
C LEU A 87 12.92 -2.06 7.34
N LEU A 88 12.88 -1.78 6.04
CA LEU A 88 14.02 -1.30 5.26
C LEU A 88 14.52 0.07 5.75
N ARG A 89 13.61 1.03 5.94
CA ARG A 89 13.97 2.39 6.42
C ARG A 89 14.55 2.38 7.83
N ASN A 90 14.09 1.49 8.67
CA ASN A 90 14.59 1.35 10.04
C ASN A 90 15.73 0.36 10.18
N HIS A 91 16.26 -0.17 9.05
CA HIS A 91 17.35 -1.16 9.01
C HIS A 91 17.07 -2.41 9.85
N ILE A 92 15.81 -2.81 10.00
CA ILE A 92 15.42 -4.00 10.74
C ILE A 92 15.65 -5.23 9.84
N PRO A 93 16.47 -6.21 10.26
CA PRO A 93 16.70 -7.40 9.47
C PRO A 93 15.45 -8.24 9.34
N PHE A 94 15.18 -8.77 8.14
CA PHE A 94 14.06 -9.68 7.95
C PHE A 94 14.32 -10.71 6.83
N ILE A 95 13.63 -11.83 6.91
CA ILE A 95 13.60 -12.89 5.91
C ILE A 95 12.15 -13.27 5.66
N VAL A 96 11.69 -13.19 4.42
CA VAL A 96 10.46 -13.82 3.94
C VAL A 96 10.88 -15.01 3.09
N ASP A 97 10.59 -16.20 3.60
CA ASP A 97 11.09 -17.45 3.01
C ASP A 97 10.63 -17.58 1.54
N GLY A 98 11.54 -17.96 0.65
CA GLY A 98 11.30 -18.05 -0.78
C GLY A 98 11.05 -16.73 -1.52
N LYS A 99 11.14 -15.56 -0.86
CA LYS A 99 10.79 -14.28 -1.48
C LYS A 99 11.83 -13.17 -1.28
N GLN A 100 12.30 -12.96 -0.06
CA GLN A 100 13.14 -11.81 0.25
C GLN A 100 14.03 -12.01 1.46
N ILE A 101 15.28 -11.52 1.38
CA ILE A 101 16.25 -11.52 2.46
C ILE A 101 16.82 -10.11 2.61
N TYR A 102 16.79 -9.55 3.82
CA TYR A 102 17.42 -8.29 4.17
C TYR A 102 18.21 -8.46 5.49
N LEU A 103 19.51 -8.59 5.38
CA LEU A 103 20.43 -8.81 6.49
C LEU A 103 21.56 -7.75 6.47
N PRO A 104 21.27 -6.52 6.92
CA PRO A 104 22.22 -5.40 6.82
C PRO A 104 23.48 -5.64 7.61
N PHE A 105 23.44 -6.36 8.73
CA PHE A 105 24.61 -6.73 9.52
C PHE A 105 25.54 -7.74 8.82
N MET A 106 25.08 -8.37 7.73
CA MET A 106 25.86 -9.22 6.84
C MET A 106 26.20 -8.54 5.51
N ALA A 107 25.79 -7.29 5.31
CA ALA A 107 25.84 -6.54 4.05
C ALA A 107 25.08 -7.24 2.90
N VAL A 108 23.99 -7.92 3.22
CA VAL A 108 23.18 -8.68 2.26
C VAL A 108 21.79 -8.10 2.14
N TYR A 109 21.42 -7.75 0.91
CA TYR A 109 20.04 -7.49 0.51
C TYR A 109 19.76 -8.27 -0.77
N LEU A 110 18.87 -9.24 -0.69
CA LEU A 110 18.40 -10.00 -1.84
C LEU A 110 16.87 -10.02 -1.87
N GLN A 111 16.37 -9.71 -3.03
CA GLN A 111 14.97 -9.86 -3.36
C GLN A 111 14.88 -10.77 -4.60
N GLU A 112 14.28 -11.94 -4.48
CA GLU A 112 13.91 -12.69 -5.67
C GLU A 112 12.89 -11.87 -6.45
N ARG A 113 13.30 -11.41 -7.61
CA ARG A 113 12.35 -11.05 -8.65
C ARG A 113 11.86 -12.39 -9.18
N GLY A 114 10.61 -12.75 -8.85
CA GLY A 114 10.05 -14.02 -9.28
C GLY A 114 10.38 -14.30 -10.74
N THR A 115 10.89 -15.48 -11.02
CA THR A 115 11.13 -16.03 -12.37
C THR A 115 9.84 -16.44 -13.06
N GLY A 116 8.72 -15.75 -12.80
CA GLY A 116 7.68 -15.66 -13.80
C GLY A 116 8.26 -14.80 -14.92
N GLU A 117 8.10 -15.22 -16.16
CA GLU A 117 8.50 -14.48 -17.36
C GLU A 117 8.46 -13.00 -17.08
N LYS A 118 9.56 -12.29 -17.34
CA LYS A 118 9.58 -10.82 -17.42
C LYS A 118 8.62 -10.41 -18.52
N GLN A 119 7.32 -10.46 -18.26
CA GLN A 119 6.45 -9.47 -18.83
C GLN A 119 6.94 -8.17 -18.18
N GLU A 120 7.64 -7.36 -18.96
CA GLU A 120 7.80 -5.95 -18.66
C GLU A 120 6.37 -5.44 -18.46
N PHE A 121 5.91 -5.45 -17.19
CA PHE A 121 4.69 -4.73 -16.88
C PHE A 121 5.05 -3.27 -17.13
N ALA A 122 4.64 -2.78 -18.29
CA ALA A 122 4.55 -1.35 -18.50
C ALA A 122 3.82 -0.78 -17.28
N ASP A 123 4.27 0.35 -16.77
CA ASP A 123 3.67 1.02 -15.62
C ASP A 123 2.14 0.94 -15.73
N LEU A 124 1.47 0.65 -14.62
CA LEU A 124 0.02 0.51 -14.61
C LEU A 124 -0.60 1.77 -15.23
N LEU A 125 -1.49 1.58 -16.21
CA LEU A 125 -2.20 2.71 -16.79
C LEU A 125 -3.13 3.34 -15.75
N PRO A 126 -3.14 4.67 -15.61
CA PRO A 126 -4.09 5.33 -14.72
C PRO A 126 -5.55 4.90 -14.96
N SER A 127 -5.93 4.67 -16.22
CA SER A 127 -7.26 4.17 -16.57
C SER A 127 -7.53 2.73 -16.12
N ALA A 128 -6.49 1.88 -16.04
CA ALA A 128 -6.62 0.54 -15.51
C ALA A 128 -6.81 0.56 -13.99
N GLN A 129 -6.09 1.44 -13.29
CA GLN A 129 -6.30 1.66 -11.86
C GLN A 129 -7.71 2.14 -11.56
N VAL A 130 -8.19 3.16 -12.26
CA VAL A 130 -9.54 3.70 -12.08
C VAL A 130 -10.59 2.62 -12.34
N LEU A 131 -10.43 1.81 -13.39
CA LEU A 131 -11.33 0.69 -13.68
C LEU A 131 -11.33 -0.35 -12.54
N LEU A 132 -10.15 -0.71 -12.01
CA LEU A 132 -10.05 -1.67 -10.92
C LEU A 132 -10.72 -1.16 -9.65
N LEU A 133 -10.46 0.10 -9.26
CA LEU A 133 -11.08 0.71 -8.08
C LEU A 133 -12.59 0.83 -8.25
N HIS A 134 -13.08 1.20 -9.44
CA HIS A 134 -14.50 1.21 -9.75
C HIS A 134 -15.13 -0.17 -9.60
N PHE A 135 -14.50 -1.21 -10.12
CA PHE A 135 -14.95 -2.59 -10.00
C PHE A 135 -14.99 -3.05 -8.53
N ILE A 136 -14.01 -2.65 -7.72
CA ILE A 136 -13.97 -2.91 -6.28
C ILE A 136 -15.15 -2.25 -5.57
N TYR A 137 -15.44 -0.97 -5.85
CA TYR A 137 -16.58 -0.25 -5.27
C TYR A 137 -17.94 -0.84 -5.63
N HIS A 138 -18.03 -1.52 -6.78
CA HIS A 138 -19.23 -2.26 -7.21
C HIS A 138 -19.33 -3.65 -6.56
N GLY A 139 -18.44 -3.99 -5.62
CA GLY A 139 -18.46 -5.25 -4.88
C GLY A 139 -17.84 -6.43 -5.61
N CYS A 140 -17.14 -6.22 -6.73
CA CYS A 140 -16.57 -7.27 -7.58
C CYS A 140 -17.65 -8.20 -8.16
N GLY A 141 -17.30 -9.45 -8.46
CA GLY A 141 -18.22 -10.40 -9.10
C GLY A 141 -18.26 -10.19 -10.61
N GLU A 142 -19.35 -9.68 -11.13
CA GLU A 142 -19.55 -9.45 -12.58
C GLU A 142 -19.88 -7.99 -12.89
N MET A 143 -19.29 -7.44 -13.95
CA MET A 143 -19.58 -6.09 -14.46
C MET A 143 -19.47 -6.06 -15.98
N LEU A 144 -20.40 -5.41 -16.66
CA LEU A 144 -20.26 -5.20 -18.10
C LEU A 144 -19.19 -4.12 -18.37
N ALA A 145 -18.32 -4.40 -19.32
CA ALA A 145 -17.30 -3.44 -19.74
C ALA A 145 -17.91 -2.16 -20.37
N SER A 146 -19.10 -2.26 -20.94
CA SER A 146 -19.88 -1.12 -21.45
C SER A 146 -20.35 -0.19 -20.32
N ASP A 147 -20.81 -0.77 -19.22
CA ASP A 147 -21.33 -0.02 -18.10
C ASP A 147 -20.19 0.72 -17.38
N ALA A 148 -19.07 0.00 -17.14
CA ALA A 148 -17.85 0.62 -16.64
C ALA A 148 -17.34 1.77 -17.55
N ALA A 149 -17.48 1.62 -18.88
CA ALA A 149 -17.11 2.67 -19.83
C ALA A 149 -18.01 3.91 -19.67
N GLN A 150 -19.30 3.69 -19.51
CA GLN A 150 -20.30 4.76 -19.34
C GLN A 150 -20.08 5.48 -18.01
N ASP A 151 -20.00 4.74 -16.90
CA ASP A 151 -19.87 5.30 -15.55
C ASP A 151 -18.58 6.12 -15.39
N LEU A 152 -17.48 5.60 -15.94
CA LEU A 152 -16.17 6.26 -15.88
C LEU A 152 -15.96 7.30 -16.99
N GLY A 153 -16.87 7.43 -17.94
CA GLY A 153 -16.70 8.30 -19.11
C GLY A 153 -15.47 7.93 -19.94
N PHE A 154 -15.16 6.64 -20.04
CA PHE A 154 -14.07 6.12 -20.84
C PHE A 154 -14.53 5.64 -22.21
N THR A 155 -13.64 5.71 -23.22
CA THR A 155 -13.90 5.07 -24.51
C THR A 155 -13.78 3.55 -24.39
N SER A 156 -14.49 2.82 -25.26
CA SER A 156 -14.38 1.35 -25.36
C SER A 156 -12.95 0.86 -25.56
N THR A 157 -12.13 1.65 -26.28
CA THR A 157 -10.70 1.36 -26.48
C THR A 157 -9.91 1.48 -25.16
N SER A 158 -10.20 2.52 -24.37
CA SER A 158 -9.55 2.72 -23.06
C SER A 158 -9.89 1.60 -22.10
N ILE A 159 -11.18 1.21 -22.01
CA ILE A 159 -11.62 0.06 -21.19
C ILE A 159 -10.98 -1.24 -21.67
N SER A 160 -10.93 -1.50 -22.99
CA SER A 160 -10.31 -2.71 -23.52
C SER A 160 -8.82 -2.81 -23.17
N ARG A 161 -8.09 -1.70 -23.21
CA ARG A 161 -6.68 -1.66 -22.80
C ARG A 161 -6.52 -1.87 -21.29
N ALA A 162 -7.37 -1.21 -20.48
CA ALA A 162 -7.39 -1.36 -19.03
C ALA A 162 -7.67 -2.83 -18.64
N CYS A 163 -8.71 -3.44 -19.21
CA CYS A 163 -9.02 -4.87 -18.98
C CYS A 163 -7.83 -5.76 -19.32
N ARG A 164 -7.22 -5.57 -20.52
CA ARG A 164 -6.07 -6.40 -20.93
C ARG A 164 -4.92 -6.32 -19.95
N GLN A 165 -4.63 -5.11 -19.44
CA GLN A 165 -3.56 -4.93 -18.46
C GLN A 165 -3.90 -5.61 -17.13
N LEU A 166 -5.12 -5.46 -16.62
CA LEU A 166 -5.57 -6.09 -15.39
C LEU A 166 -5.64 -7.64 -15.52
N GLU A 167 -6.02 -8.16 -16.67
CA GLU A 167 -5.96 -9.61 -16.98
C GLU A 167 -4.52 -10.11 -16.97
N THR A 168 -3.60 -9.40 -17.63
CA THR A 168 -2.17 -9.73 -17.62
C THR A 168 -1.61 -9.76 -16.20
N MET A 169 -2.11 -8.89 -15.33
CA MET A 169 -1.75 -8.84 -13.90
C MET A 169 -2.49 -9.89 -13.06
N LYS A 170 -3.38 -10.68 -13.65
CA LYS A 170 -4.22 -11.69 -12.99
C LYS A 170 -5.13 -11.13 -11.88
N LEU A 171 -5.50 -9.86 -11.98
CA LEU A 171 -6.38 -9.20 -11.04
C LEU A 171 -7.86 -9.41 -11.40
N ILE A 172 -8.17 -9.50 -12.69
CA ILE A 172 -9.51 -9.76 -13.20
C ILE A 172 -9.45 -10.82 -14.30
N GLN A 173 -10.61 -11.35 -14.65
CA GLN A 173 -10.82 -12.13 -15.85
C GLN A 173 -11.85 -11.41 -16.73
N THR A 174 -11.86 -11.68 -18.04
CA THR A 174 -12.92 -11.19 -18.92
C THR A 174 -13.47 -12.30 -19.79
N GLU A 175 -14.78 -12.30 -19.96
CA GLU A 175 -15.50 -13.24 -20.82
C GLU A 175 -16.29 -12.49 -21.90
N LYS A 176 -16.47 -13.15 -23.03
CA LYS A 176 -17.40 -12.69 -24.06
C LYS A 176 -18.74 -13.41 -23.91
N ARG A 177 -19.82 -12.66 -23.66
CA ARG A 177 -21.18 -13.16 -23.65
C ARG A 177 -21.96 -12.53 -24.82
N GLY A 178 -21.95 -13.21 -25.96
CA GLY A 178 -22.45 -12.65 -27.23
C GLY A 178 -21.54 -11.51 -27.71
N ILE A 179 -22.11 -10.31 -27.84
CA ILE A 179 -21.38 -9.09 -28.23
C ILE A 179 -20.82 -8.32 -27.03
N GLN A 180 -21.18 -8.71 -25.81
CA GLN A 180 -20.80 -8.02 -24.58
C GLN A 180 -19.51 -8.63 -24.01
N LYS A 181 -18.67 -7.78 -23.42
CA LYS A 181 -17.51 -8.16 -22.63
C LYS A 181 -17.87 -7.98 -21.16
N VAL A 182 -17.73 -9.04 -20.37
CA VAL A 182 -17.97 -9.05 -18.92
C VAL A 182 -16.64 -9.10 -18.21
N ILE A 183 -16.46 -8.26 -17.20
CA ILE A 183 -15.33 -8.24 -16.27
C ILE A 183 -15.74 -9.08 -15.07
N LEU A 184 -14.85 -9.98 -14.63
CA LEU A 184 -15.13 -10.96 -13.59
C LEU A 184 -13.98 -11.01 -12.57
N SER A 185 -14.34 -11.27 -11.31
CA SER A 185 -13.40 -11.72 -10.29
C SER A 185 -14.12 -12.58 -9.26
N ASP A 186 -13.49 -13.63 -8.83
CA ASP A 186 -13.92 -14.52 -7.74
C ASP A 186 -13.46 -14.03 -6.35
N LYS A 187 -12.60 -13.01 -6.34
CA LYS A 187 -12.05 -12.42 -5.11
C LYS A 187 -13.04 -11.43 -4.50
N SER A 188 -13.02 -11.35 -3.18
CA SER A 188 -13.70 -10.27 -2.48
C SER A 188 -13.06 -8.91 -2.79
N PRO A 189 -13.80 -7.79 -2.64
CA PRO A 189 -13.27 -6.43 -2.85
C PRO A 189 -11.99 -6.14 -2.10
N LYS A 190 -11.94 -6.53 -0.83
CA LYS A 190 -10.76 -6.33 0.03
C LYS A 190 -9.57 -7.17 -0.45
N GLU A 191 -9.77 -8.46 -0.72
CA GLU A 191 -8.70 -9.33 -1.23
C GLU A 191 -8.14 -8.83 -2.56
N LEU A 192 -9.00 -8.39 -3.47
CA LEU A 192 -8.59 -7.85 -4.76
C LEU A 192 -7.77 -6.57 -4.61
N PHE A 193 -8.17 -5.67 -3.70
CA PHE A 193 -7.43 -4.45 -3.41
C PHE A 193 -6.06 -4.75 -2.80
N GLU A 194 -5.99 -5.61 -1.79
CA GLU A 194 -4.73 -5.95 -1.12
C GLU A 194 -3.75 -6.65 -2.07
N GLU A 195 -4.22 -7.54 -2.94
CA GLU A 195 -3.36 -8.19 -3.95
C GLU A 195 -2.86 -7.20 -5.00
N ALA A 196 -3.67 -6.21 -5.37
CA ALA A 196 -3.30 -5.21 -6.35
C ALA A 196 -2.37 -4.13 -5.78
N ARG A 197 -2.42 -3.86 -4.47
CA ARG A 197 -1.86 -2.69 -3.78
C ARG A 197 -0.42 -2.37 -4.13
N ASP A 198 0.45 -3.39 -4.17
CA ASP A 198 1.88 -3.19 -4.48
C ASP A 198 2.15 -2.75 -5.93
N ARG A 199 1.14 -2.86 -6.79
CA ARG A 199 1.20 -2.54 -8.21
C ARG A 199 0.40 -1.30 -8.57
N LEU A 200 -0.39 -0.77 -7.61
CA LEU A 200 -1.18 0.44 -7.81
C LEU A 200 -0.30 1.68 -7.72
N LEU A 201 -0.60 2.66 -8.56
CA LEU A 201 0.08 3.94 -8.60
C LEU A 201 -0.37 4.82 -7.43
N ASN A 202 0.55 5.59 -6.85
CA ASN A 202 0.14 6.76 -6.09
C ASN A 202 -0.61 7.71 -7.04
N PRO A 203 -1.88 8.04 -6.78
CA PRO A 203 -2.65 8.92 -7.65
C PRO A 203 -2.06 10.33 -7.75
N VAL A 204 -1.40 10.82 -6.72
CA VAL A 204 -0.76 12.13 -6.68
C VAL A 204 0.56 12.10 -7.45
N LYS A 205 0.65 12.89 -8.50
CA LYS A 205 1.87 13.07 -9.30
C LYS A 205 2.82 14.06 -8.63
N ARG A 206 2.29 15.18 -8.16
CA ARG A 206 3.00 16.23 -7.41
C ARG A 206 2.00 17.12 -6.65
N THR A 207 2.49 17.79 -5.63
CA THR A 207 1.75 18.81 -4.89
C THR A 207 2.34 20.18 -5.20
N ILE A 208 1.50 21.18 -5.37
CA ILE A 208 1.83 22.59 -5.51
C ILE A 208 1.06 23.40 -4.46
N PHE A 209 1.57 24.56 -4.13
CA PHE A 209 0.92 25.49 -3.20
C PHE A 209 0.46 26.72 -3.96
N VAL A 210 -0.81 27.11 -3.77
CA VAL A 210 -1.45 28.23 -4.44
C VAL A 210 -2.14 29.13 -3.42
N PRO A 211 -2.33 30.43 -3.71
CA PRO A 211 -3.13 31.30 -2.84
C PRO A 211 -4.55 30.76 -2.66
N LYS A 212 -5.08 30.82 -1.43
CA LYS A 212 -6.48 30.41 -1.14
C LYS A 212 -7.50 31.07 -2.05
N ALA A 213 -7.28 32.32 -2.42
CA ALA A 213 -8.17 33.07 -3.31
C ALA A 213 -8.30 32.49 -4.74
N GLU A 214 -7.36 31.61 -5.16
CA GLU A 214 -7.39 30.95 -6.46
C GLU A 214 -8.13 29.61 -6.45
N ILE A 215 -8.52 29.12 -5.27
CA ILE A 215 -9.26 27.86 -5.13
C ILE A 215 -10.68 28.05 -5.64
N LYS A 216 -11.09 27.16 -6.54
CA LYS A 216 -12.44 27.13 -7.09
C LYS A 216 -13.33 26.21 -6.25
N GLU A 217 -14.60 26.56 -6.14
CA GLU A 217 -15.60 25.81 -5.36
C GLU A 217 -15.85 24.38 -5.84
N ASP A 218 -15.44 24.04 -7.07
CA ASP A 218 -15.65 22.72 -7.68
C ASP A 218 -14.47 21.74 -7.48
N LEU A 219 -13.45 22.13 -6.70
CA LEU A 219 -12.35 21.24 -6.36
C LEU A 219 -12.74 20.27 -5.25
N LEU A 220 -12.27 19.03 -5.40
CA LEU A 220 -12.46 18.00 -4.38
C LEU A 220 -11.44 18.14 -3.25
N LEU A 221 -11.88 17.92 -2.03
CA LEU A 221 -10.99 17.77 -0.89
C LEU A 221 -10.11 16.53 -1.09
N SER A 222 -8.84 16.63 -0.70
CA SER A 222 -7.83 15.58 -0.87
C SER A 222 -6.88 15.52 0.32
N GLY A 223 -5.90 14.63 0.29
CA GLY A 223 -4.86 14.51 1.29
C GLY A 223 -5.39 14.46 2.73
N TYR A 224 -4.76 15.18 3.63
CA TYR A 224 -5.17 15.19 5.04
C TYR A 224 -6.54 15.85 5.28
N THR A 225 -6.94 16.79 4.42
CA THR A 225 -8.25 17.42 4.52
C THR A 225 -9.35 16.40 4.25
N ALA A 226 -9.27 15.64 3.18
CA ALA A 226 -10.23 14.57 2.91
C ALA A 226 -10.19 13.47 3.99
N LEU A 227 -9.02 13.13 4.52
CA LEU A 227 -8.91 12.15 5.59
C LEU A 227 -9.64 12.60 6.86
N SER A 228 -9.59 13.90 7.20
CA SER A 228 -10.32 14.45 8.36
C SER A 228 -11.85 14.44 8.17
N GLU A 229 -12.36 14.43 6.95
CA GLU A 229 -13.79 14.25 6.69
C GLU A 229 -14.25 12.81 6.87
N TYR A 230 -13.36 11.84 6.66
CA TYR A 230 -13.67 10.42 6.76
C TYR A 230 -13.36 9.79 8.12
N THR A 231 -12.63 10.50 8.99
CA THR A 231 -12.13 9.97 10.27
C THR A 231 -12.19 11.03 11.37
N MET A 232 -11.81 10.64 12.59
CA MET A 232 -11.81 11.55 13.75
C MET A 232 -10.50 12.34 13.93
N ILE A 233 -9.64 12.41 12.91
CA ILE A 233 -8.45 13.26 12.99
C ILE A 233 -8.79 14.74 12.80
N ASN A 234 -8.00 15.62 13.43
CA ASN A 234 -8.19 17.04 13.23
C ASN A 234 -7.82 17.49 11.81
N PRO A 235 -8.57 18.43 11.22
CA PRO A 235 -8.20 19.03 9.95
C PRO A 235 -6.77 19.61 9.98
N PRO A 236 -6.03 19.54 8.86
CA PRO A 236 -4.70 20.13 8.76
C PRO A 236 -4.77 21.66 8.73
N ALA A 237 -3.68 22.32 9.12
CA ALA A 237 -3.57 23.79 9.05
C ALA A 237 -3.62 24.29 7.59
N VAL A 238 -3.11 23.51 6.65
CA VAL A 238 -3.15 23.78 5.20
C VAL A 238 -4.14 22.83 4.56
N GLU A 239 -5.13 23.36 3.87
CA GLU A 239 -6.13 22.57 3.16
C GLU A 239 -5.56 21.94 1.88
N TYR A 240 -5.98 20.71 1.59
CA TYR A 240 -5.56 19.93 0.43
C TYR A 240 -6.72 19.72 -0.53
N TYR A 241 -6.47 20.00 -1.81
CA TYR A 241 -7.41 19.83 -2.89
C TYR A 241 -6.84 18.96 -4.01
N ALA A 242 -7.68 18.24 -4.74
CA ALA A 242 -7.29 17.43 -5.88
C ALA A 242 -7.61 18.12 -7.20
N ALA A 243 -6.69 18.08 -8.16
CA ALA A 243 -6.89 18.56 -9.52
C ALA A 243 -6.35 17.56 -10.55
N GLY A 244 -7.09 17.38 -11.65
CA GLY A 244 -6.69 16.48 -12.75
C GLY A 244 -5.72 17.10 -13.77
N SER A 245 -5.51 18.42 -13.77
CA SER A 245 -4.68 19.13 -14.76
C SER A 245 -3.93 20.30 -14.16
N VAL A 246 -2.71 20.50 -14.67
CA VAL A 246 -1.79 21.59 -14.26
C VAL A 246 -2.16 22.94 -14.90
N ALA A 247 -2.78 22.93 -16.07
CA ALA A 247 -2.91 24.12 -16.93
C ALA A 247 -3.62 25.33 -16.26
N ALA A 248 -4.40 25.08 -15.22
CA ALA A 248 -5.11 26.12 -14.48
C ALA A 248 -4.22 26.86 -13.44
N TRP A 249 -3.05 26.30 -13.08
CA TRP A 249 -2.27 26.70 -11.90
C TRP A 249 -0.85 27.20 -12.23
N GLU A 250 -0.50 27.42 -13.52
CA GLU A 250 0.86 27.76 -13.94
C GLU A 250 1.32 29.16 -13.48
N LYS A 251 0.38 30.04 -13.19
CA LYS A 251 0.69 31.39 -12.71
C LYS A 251 0.41 31.48 -11.21
N GLY A 252 1.42 31.74 -10.40
CA GLY A 252 1.29 31.97 -8.96
C GLY A 252 1.49 30.71 -8.08
N SER A 253 1.73 29.54 -8.66
CA SER A 253 2.00 28.33 -7.89
C SER A 253 3.46 28.22 -7.43
N SER A 254 3.66 27.67 -6.24
CA SER A 254 4.97 27.32 -5.67
C SER A 254 5.06 25.82 -5.40
N THR A 255 6.26 25.28 -5.46
CA THR A 255 6.56 23.90 -5.03
C THR A 255 6.83 23.81 -3.54
N ARG A 256 6.87 24.95 -2.83
CA ARG A 256 7.10 25.05 -1.38
C ARG A 256 6.00 25.88 -0.75
N LEU A 257 5.59 25.46 0.44
CA LEU A 257 4.72 26.25 1.29
C LEU A 257 5.52 27.44 1.83
N HIS A 258 4.99 28.67 1.64
CA HIS A 258 5.57 29.90 2.16
C HIS A 258 4.74 30.47 3.31
N ASP A 259 3.43 30.45 3.17
CA ASP A 259 2.51 30.98 4.17
C ASP A 259 1.30 30.03 4.32
N PRO A 260 1.23 29.31 5.47
CA PRO A 260 0.11 28.39 5.74
C PRO A 260 -1.26 29.08 5.86
N ASP A 261 -1.26 30.36 6.23
CA ASP A 261 -2.51 31.09 6.44
C ASP A 261 -3.13 31.58 5.13
N ASP A 262 -2.30 31.81 4.10
CA ASP A 262 -2.73 32.33 2.80
C ASP A 262 -2.69 31.30 1.64
N GLN A 263 -2.08 30.14 1.85
CA GLN A 263 -1.91 29.12 0.80
C GLN A 263 -2.65 27.82 1.11
N CYS A 264 -3.07 27.14 0.03
CA CYS A 264 -3.58 25.78 0.04
C CYS A 264 -2.66 24.87 -0.76
N ALA A 265 -2.71 23.58 -0.48
CA ALA A 265 -2.05 22.53 -1.26
C ALA A 265 -2.99 22.01 -2.36
N VAL A 266 -2.53 21.98 -3.58
CA VAL A 266 -3.25 21.35 -4.70
C VAL A 266 -2.44 20.16 -5.18
N GLU A 267 -3.02 18.98 -5.03
CA GLU A 267 -2.49 17.72 -5.50
C GLU A 267 -2.88 17.50 -6.95
N LEU A 268 -1.88 17.41 -7.82
CA LEU A 268 -2.07 17.12 -9.24
C LEU A 268 -2.10 15.62 -9.46
N TRP A 269 -3.26 15.11 -9.83
CA TRP A 269 -3.51 13.68 -9.95
C TRP A 269 -3.15 13.13 -11.32
N ARG A 270 -2.87 11.83 -11.40
CA ARG A 270 -2.56 11.08 -12.63
C ARG A 270 -3.81 10.76 -13.46
N TYR A 271 -4.99 10.85 -12.85
CA TYR A 271 -6.31 10.69 -13.48
C TYR A 271 -7.29 11.71 -12.88
N ASP A 272 -8.41 11.88 -13.51
CA ASP A 272 -9.46 12.79 -13.01
C ASP A 272 -10.03 12.26 -11.69
N PRO A 273 -9.80 12.92 -10.55
CA PRO A 273 -10.25 12.46 -9.24
C PRO A 273 -11.79 12.40 -9.13
N ARG A 274 -12.51 13.14 -9.96
CA ARG A 274 -13.98 13.16 -9.95
C ARG A 274 -14.63 11.86 -10.39
N LYS A 275 -13.87 10.96 -11.07
CA LYS A 275 -14.42 9.70 -11.60
C LYS A 275 -14.87 8.72 -10.53
N LEU A 276 -14.28 8.79 -9.35
CA LEU A 276 -14.60 7.92 -8.21
C LEU A 276 -15.00 8.72 -6.96
N ALA A 277 -15.06 10.06 -7.08
CA ALA A 277 -15.34 10.95 -5.96
C ALA A 277 -16.74 10.75 -5.38
N SER A 278 -16.88 10.99 -4.09
CA SER A 278 -18.13 11.08 -3.36
C SER A 278 -18.09 12.24 -2.36
N ASP A 279 -19.25 12.87 -2.15
CA ASP A 279 -19.46 13.88 -1.08
C ASP A 279 -18.43 15.03 -1.04
N GLY A 280 -17.99 15.49 -2.22
CA GLY A 280 -17.02 16.59 -2.32
C GLY A 280 -15.57 16.20 -2.02
N CYS A 281 -15.29 14.94 -1.75
CA CYS A 281 -13.96 14.40 -1.46
C CYS A 281 -13.50 13.43 -2.56
N VAL A 282 -12.19 13.25 -2.67
CA VAL A 282 -11.62 12.15 -3.46
C VAL A 282 -12.00 10.81 -2.83
N ASP A 283 -12.11 9.77 -3.64
CA ASP A 283 -12.49 8.45 -3.14
C ASP A 283 -11.47 7.87 -2.16
N ARG A 284 -11.97 7.09 -1.20
CA ARG A 284 -11.20 6.58 -0.06
C ARG A 284 -10.10 5.58 -0.44
N LEU A 285 -10.31 4.77 -1.49
CA LEU A 285 -9.27 3.84 -1.96
C LEU A 285 -8.11 4.59 -2.62
N SER A 286 -8.40 5.58 -3.48
CA SER A 286 -7.36 6.45 -4.04
C SER A 286 -6.67 7.28 -2.96
N LEU A 287 -7.42 7.79 -1.97
CA LEU A 287 -6.86 8.54 -0.84
C LEU A 287 -5.87 7.68 -0.03
N SER A 288 -6.21 6.41 0.24
CA SER A 288 -5.31 5.49 0.93
C SER A 288 -4.00 5.25 0.17
N LEU A 289 -4.06 5.23 -1.19
CA LEU A 289 -2.87 5.12 -2.03
C LEU A 289 -2.06 6.42 -2.06
N ALA A 290 -2.71 7.58 -1.97
CA ALA A 290 -2.03 8.87 -1.89
C ALA A 290 -1.23 9.02 -0.58
N LEU A 291 -1.78 8.53 0.53
CA LEU A 291 -1.20 8.62 1.86
C LEU A 291 -0.32 7.40 2.25
N CYS A 292 -0.14 6.43 1.36
CA CYS A 292 0.56 5.17 1.65
C CYS A 292 2.02 5.32 2.08
N ASN A 293 2.66 6.44 1.77
CA ASN A 293 4.05 6.75 2.13
C ASN A 293 4.18 7.73 3.31
N ASP A 294 3.09 8.05 3.99
CA ASP A 294 3.15 8.84 5.22
C ASP A 294 3.79 8.02 6.34
N ASN A 295 4.67 8.66 7.11
CA ASN A 295 5.37 8.01 8.22
C ASN A 295 4.73 8.34 9.58
N ASN A 296 3.58 8.99 9.59
CA ASN A 296 2.87 9.36 10.80
C ASN A 296 1.90 8.24 11.19
N GLU A 297 2.18 7.57 12.30
CA GLU A 297 1.37 6.47 12.86
C GLU A 297 -0.11 6.84 12.97
N ARG A 298 -0.42 8.09 13.38
CA ARG A 298 -1.82 8.56 13.50
C ARG A 298 -2.52 8.63 12.14
N ILE A 299 -1.78 8.96 11.07
CA ILE A 299 -2.32 8.97 9.70
C ILE A 299 -2.53 7.54 9.19
N GLU A 300 -1.60 6.64 9.50
CA GLU A 300 -1.74 5.22 9.15
C GLU A 300 -2.97 4.61 9.81
N ASP A 301 -3.15 4.81 11.12
CA ASP A 301 -4.32 4.34 11.88
C ASP A 301 -5.63 4.91 11.31
N ALA A 302 -5.65 6.21 10.98
CA ALA A 302 -6.83 6.84 10.38
C ALA A 302 -7.15 6.30 8.97
N VAL A 303 -6.13 6.04 8.16
CA VAL A 303 -6.32 5.41 6.83
C VAL A 303 -6.87 4.00 6.97
N ASP A 304 -6.40 3.22 7.95
CA ASP A 304 -6.88 1.86 8.19
C ASP A 304 -8.33 1.86 8.72
N GLU A 305 -8.70 2.81 9.60
CA GLU A 305 -10.08 3.05 10.05
C GLU A 305 -10.99 3.40 8.86
N MET A 306 -10.56 4.34 8.02
CA MET A 306 -11.29 4.75 6.80
C MET A 306 -11.51 3.55 5.87
N LEU A 307 -10.49 2.72 5.63
CA LEU A 307 -10.59 1.52 4.78
C LEU A 307 -11.53 0.47 5.38
N ALA A 308 -11.50 0.28 6.71
CA ALA A 308 -12.45 -0.61 7.39
C ALA A 308 -13.91 -0.18 7.12
N GLY A 309 -14.18 1.12 7.13
CA GLY A 309 -15.47 1.69 6.75
C GLY A 309 -15.86 1.36 5.30
N VAL A 310 -14.91 1.47 4.35
CA VAL A 310 -15.16 1.11 2.93
C VAL A 310 -15.58 -0.34 2.80
N TRP A 311 -14.87 -1.26 3.45
CA TRP A 311 -15.18 -2.69 3.35
C TRP A 311 -16.54 -3.01 3.95
N SER A 312 -16.89 -2.43 5.09
CA SER A 312 -18.20 -2.59 5.71
C SER A 312 -19.35 -2.08 4.82
N GLU A 313 -19.17 -0.93 4.15
CA GLU A 313 -20.17 -0.39 3.24
C GLU A 313 -20.37 -1.25 1.98
N ILE A 314 -19.29 -1.77 1.41
CA ILE A 314 -19.36 -2.64 0.23
C ILE A 314 -20.05 -3.95 0.58
N ASP A 315 -19.69 -4.57 1.71
CA ASP A 315 -20.29 -5.81 2.17
C ASP A 315 -21.78 -5.64 2.53
N GLY A 316 -22.15 -4.49 3.10
CA GLY A 316 -23.55 -4.15 3.39
C GLY A 316 -24.43 -3.98 2.15
N LYS A 317 -23.86 -3.61 0.99
CA LYS A 317 -24.58 -3.52 -0.30
C LYS A 317 -24.78 -4.88 -0.97
N ARG A 318 -24.03 -5.92 -0.56
CA ARG A 318 -24.11 -7.29 -1.12
C ARG A 318 -25.19 -8.15 -0.46
N ASN A 319 -25.66 -7.78 0.73
CA ASN A 319 -26.75 -8.44 1.46
C ASN A 319 -28.09 -7.76 1.20
#